data_8578bc246a15cbf268f2b36ac4823535
#
_entry.id   8578bc246a15cbf268f2b36ac4823535
#
_cell.length_a   1.000
_cell.length_b   1.000
_cell.length_c   1.000
_cell.angle_alpha   90.00
_cell.angle_beta   90.00
_cell.angle_gamma   90.00
#
_symmetry.space_group_name_H-M   'P 1'
#
loop_
_entity.id
_entity.type
_entity.pdbx_description
1 polymer ?
#
loop_
_entity_poly.entity_id
_entity_poly.type
_entity_poly.pdbx_seq_one_letter_code
_entity_poly.pdbx_strand_id
1 'polypeptide(L)'
;ASIYAQGDAKNGEKLFKADCSACHALDKQLVGPALGGVVDRLKKEQNLDTDWLHKWIKDNKALRASGDKYANEVFNKFNKTEMTPFPNLSDQDINDILEYTTNPPAPEPAADAATATDANSVQAIEAAKKESMNSKIILISLAAIGGLLLWLLLKLRQLVKLQQTDELAGLNATRAYSFADLYKKYHYQSN
;
A
#
# COMPACT_ATOMS: atom_id res chain seq x y z
N ALA A 1 21.77 -23.53 21.09
CA ALA A 1 22.31 -23.05 19.80
C ALA A 1 21.20 -23.21 18.80
N SER A 2 20.65 -22.10 18.33
CA SER A 2 19.63 -22.10 17.26
C SER A 2 20.29 -22.61 15.98
N ILE A 3 19.80 -23.72 15.46
CA ILE A 3 20.26 -24.29 14.20
C ILE A 3 19.36 -23.71 13.12
N TYR A 4 19.51 -22.41 12.85
CA TYR A 4 18.96 -21.88 11.62
C TYR A 4 19.88 -22.26 10.47
N ALA A 5 19.31 -22.72 9.36
CA ALA A 5 20.04 -22.93 8.14
C ALA A 5 20.67 -21.59 7.69
N GLN A 6 21.85 -21.67 7.09
CA GLN A 6 22.50 -20.50 6.50
C GLN A 6 21.55 -19.88 5.46
N GLY A 7 21.35 -18.57 5.52
CA GLY A 7 20.46 -17.86 4.60
C GLY A 7 21.08 -17.69 3.21
N ASP A 8 20.23 -17.54 2.21
CA ASP A 8 20.62 -17.16 0.84
C ASP A 8 20.52 -15.63 0.69
N ALA A 9 21.66 -14.94 0.69
CA ALA A 9 21.71 -13.48 0.57
C ALA A 9 21.09 -12.95 -0.74
N LYS A 10 21.11 -13.70 -1.85
CA LYS A 10 20.49 -13.30 -3.10
C LYS A 10 18.95 -13.36 -3.02
N ASN A 11 18.41 -14.40 -2.41
CA ASN A 11 16.98 -14.46 -2.14
C ASN A 11 16.58 -13.41 -1.10
N GLY A 12 17.38 -13.22 -0.07
CA GLY A 12 17.20 -12.18 0.95
C GLY A 12 17.17 -10.78 0.36
N GLU A 13 17.99 -10.48 -0.63
CA GLU A 13 17.97 -9.20 -1.35
C GLU A 13 16.60 -8.94 -2.01
N LYS A 14 16.04 -9.96 -2.68
CA LYS A 14 14.74 -9.83 -3.34
C LYS A 14 13.63 -9.60 -2.32
N LEU A 15 13.60 -10.38 -1.25
CA LEU A 15 12.63 -10.24 -0.16
C LEU A 15 12.78 -8.89 0.55
N PHE A 16 13.99 -8.47 0.84
CA PHE A 16 14.27 -7.17 1.45
C PHE A 16 13.76 -6.02 0.57
N LYS A 17 14.02 -6.07 -0.73
CA LYS A 17 13.53 -5.05 -1.69
C LYS A 17 12.02 -5.01 -1.77
N ALA A 18 11.36 -6.17 -1.69
CA ALA A 18 9.90 -6.26 -1.76
C ALA A 18 9.21 -5.75 -0.47
N ASP A 19 9.71 -6.18 0.69
CA ASP A 19 8.96 -6.08 1.93
C ASP A 19 9.55 -5.07 2.94
N CYS A 20 10.85 -4.77 2.86
CA CYS A 20 11.56 -4.01 3.89
C CYS A 20 12.06 -2.65 3.42
N SER A 21 12.43 -2.52 2.13
CA SER A 21 13.15 -1.36 1.60
C SER A 21 12.37 -0.04 1.63
N ALA A 22 11.04 -0.09 1.72
CA ALA A 22 10.20 1.10 1.85
C ALA A 22 10.46 1.87 3.16
N CYS A 23 10.84 1.13 4.23
CA CYS A 23 11.04 1.70 5.56
C CYS A 23 12.46 1.56 6.08
N HIS A 24 13.27 0.67 5.51
CA HIS A 24 14.63 0.37 5.95
C HIS A 24 15.64 0.47 4.81
N ALA A 25 16.85 0.90 5.14
CA ALA A 25 18.03 0.75 4.30
C ALA A 25 19.12 -0.01 5.07
N LEU A 26 20.17 -0.48 4.39
CA LEU A 26 21.27 -1.15 5.05
C LEU A 26 22.20 -0.14 5.76
N ASP A 27 22.45 0.99 5.14
CA ASP A 27 23.50 1.95 5.49
C ASP A 27 22.98 3.18 6.25
N LYS A 28 21.69 3.45 6.23
CA LYS A 28 21.10 4.66 6.82
C LYS A 28 19.73 4.41 7.45
N GLN A 29 19.38 5.25 8.40
CA GLN A 29 18.03 5.30 8.95
C GLN A 29 17.07 5.94 7.94
N LEU A 30 15.92 5.30 7.76
CA LEU A 30 14.76 5.85 7.05
C LEU A 30 13.60 6.03 8.06
N VAL A 31 12.45 5.44 7.81
CA VAL A 31 11.35 5.36 8.79
C VAL A 31 11.78 4.49 9.97
N GLY A 32 12.39 3.35 9.70
CA GLY A 32 13.01 2.46 10.67
C GLY A 32 14.53 2.57 10.71
N PRO A 33 15.21 1.79 11.56
CA PRO A 33 16.66 1.78 11.68
C PRO A 33 17.36 1.24 10.42
N ALA A 34 18.64 1.57 10.28
CA ALA A 34 19.54 0.91 9.35
C ALA A 34 19.68 -0.57 9.74
N LEU A 35 19.61 -1.49 8.77
CA LEU A 35 19.62 -2.92 9.03
C LEU A 35 20.94 -3.61 8.69
N GLY A 36 21.92 -2.91 8.08
CA GLY A 36 23.25 -3.49 7.85
C GLY A 36 23.90 -3.98 9.13
N GLY A 37 24.30 -5.27 9.15
CA GLY A 37 24.89 -5.92 10.31
C GLY A 37 24.00 -5.97 11.55
N VAL A 38 22.67 -5.96 11.38
CA VAL A 38 21.72 -5.92 12.51
C VAL A 38 21.87 -7.12 13.44
N VAL A 39 22.16 -8.30 12.92
CA VAL A 39 22.32 -9.54 13.71
C VAL A 39 23.49 -9.40 14.70
N ASP A 40 24.65 -9.01 14.21
CA ASP A 40 25.85 -8.86 15.05
C ASP A 40 25.70 -7.71 16.05
N ARG A 41 25.08 -6.60 15.62
CA ARG A 41 24.83 -5.45 16.47
C ARG A 41 23.92 -5.81 17.64
N LEU A 42 22.81 -6.50 17.39
CA LEU A 42 21.88 -6.92 18.43
C LEU A 42 22.49 -7.94 19.39
N LYS A 43 23.26 -8.88 18.86
CA LYS A 43 23.98 -9.84 19.70
C LYS A 43 24.99 -9.15 20.60
N LYS A 44 25.75 -8.20 20.07
CA LYS A 44 26.80 -7.49 20.81
C LYS A 44 26.24 -6.50 21.84
N GLU A 45 25.22 -5.74 21.45
CA GLU A 45 24.73 -4.63 22.26
C GLU A 45 23.62 -5.04 23.23
N GLN A 46 22.77 -5.99 22.84
CA GLN A 46 21.58 -6.38 23.57
C GLN A 46 21.60 -7.85 24.05
N ASN A 47 22.63 -8.61 23.66
CA ASN A 47 22.71 -10.07 23.90
C ASN A 47 21.46 -10.81 23.35
N LEU A 48 20.88 -10.30 22.26
CA LEU A 48 19.77 -10.89 21.55
C LEU A 48 20.27 -11.67 20.34
N ASP A 49 19.56 -12.73 20.00
CA ASP A 49 19.87 -13.62 18.88
C ASP A 49 18.89 -13.48 17.72
N THR A 50 19.06 -14.32 16.71
CA THR A 50 18.16 -14.36 15.54
C THR A 50 16.75 -14.76 15.89
N ASP A 51 16.51 -15.55 16.96
CA ASP A 51 15.16 -15.92 17.42
C ASP A 51 14.33 -14.69 17.80
N TRP A 52 14.98 -13.70 18.41
CA TRP A 52 14.33 -12.44 18.73
C TRP A 52 13.92 -11.69 17.46
N LEU A 53 14.80 -11.66 16.43
CA LEU A 53 14.50 -11.03 15.14
C LEU A 53 13.35 -11.74 14.41
N HIS A 54 13.30 -13.08 14.45
CA HIS A 54 12.17 -13.84 13.89
C HIS A 54 10.85 -13.44 14.54
N LYS A 55 10.79 -13.38 15.87
CA LYS A 55 9.60 -12.94 16.61
C LYS A 55 9.23 -11.50 16.27
N TRP A 56 10.21 -10.61 16.20
CA TRP A 56 9.99 -9.21 15.86
C TRP A 56 9.44 -9.04 14.46
N ILE A 57 10.01 -9.70 13.46
CA ILE A 57 9.58 -9.60 12.06
C ILE A 57 8.19 -10.20 11.89
N LYS A 58 7.92 -11.35 12.48
CA LYS A 58 6.62 -12.03 12.36
C LYS A 58 5.49 -11.31 13.09
N ASP A 59 5.74 -10.88 14.32
CA ASP A 59 4.73 -10.16 15.12
C ASP A 59 5.37 -9.29 16.21
N ASN A 60 5.88 -8.12 15.82
CA ASN A 60 6.45 -7.15 16.77
C ASN A 60 5.44 -6.65 17.79
N LYS A 61 4.16 -6.66 17.46
CA LYS A 61 3.10 -6.21 18.35
C LYS A 61 2.89 -7.18 19.51
N ALA A 62 2.83 -8.48 19.22
CA ALA A 62 2.77 -9.52 20.24
C ALA A 62 4.03 -9.53 21.10
N LEU A 63 5.22 -9.36 20.49
CA LEU A 63 6.46 -9.29 21.23
C LEU A 63 6.52 -8.09 22.19
N ARG A 64 6.02 -6.91 21.79
CA ARG A 64 5.90 -5.74 22.68
C ARG A 64 4.88 -5.98 23.80
N ALA A 65 3.75 -6.60 23.46
CA ALA A 65 2.68 -6.90 24.42
C ALA A 65 3.13 -7.94 25.48
N SER A 66 4.09 -8.80 25.17
CA SER A 66 4.67 -9.74 26.12
C SER A 66 5.56 -9.08 27.20
N GLY A 67 5.79 -7.77 27.07
CA GLY A 67 6.64 -7.03 28.00
C GLY A 67 8.14 -7.05 27.64
N ASP A 68 8.49 -7.49 26.42
CA ASP A 68 9.88 -7.46 25.96
C ASP A 68 10.42 -6.02 26.01
N LYS A 69 11.50 -5.85 26.80
CA LYS A 69 12.04 -4.53 27.10
C LYS A 69 12.59 -3.86 25.85
N TYR A 70 13.41 -4.58 25.08
CA TYR A 70 14.07 -4.01 23.90
C TYR A 70 13.07 -3.73 22.78
N ALA A 71 12.05 -4.58 22.59
CA ALA A 71 10.98 -4.33 21.64
C ALA A 71 10.23 -3.02 21.94
N ASN A 72 9.97 -2.75 23.22
CA ASN A 72 9.32 -1.51 23.65
C ASN A 72 10.27 -0.30 23.55
N GLU A 73 11.56 -0.46 23.83
CA GLU A 73 12.57 0.60 23.64
C GLU A 73 12.68 0.99 22.16
N VAL A 74 12.77 0.03 21.24
CA VAL A 74 12.81 0.29 19.79
C VAL A 74 11.57 1.04 19.33
N PHE A 75 10.39 0.57 19.71
CA PHE A 75 9.14 1.21 19.36
C PHE A 75 9.09 2.67 19.82
N ASN A 76 9.47 2.94 21.07
CA ASN A 76 9.51 4.32 21.60
C ASN A 76 10.57 5.18 20.89
N LYS A 77 11.74 4.62 20.61
CA LYS A 77 12.84 5.32 19.92
C LYS A 77 12.43 5.79 18.51
N PHE A 78 11.58 5.05 17.83
CA PHE A 78 11.10 5.38 16.49
C PHE A 78 9.69 6.01 16.52
N ASN A 79 9.43 6.89 17.51
CA ASN A 79 8.21 7.68 17.63
C ASN A 79 6.91 6.86 17.64
N LYS A 80 6.97 5.66 18.18
CA LYS A 80 5.86 4.70 18.21
C LYS A 80 5.31 4.36 16.81
N THR A 81 6.19 4.43 15.82
CA THR A 81 5.85 3.99 14.46
C THR A 81 5.69 2.48 14.42
N GLU A 82 4.53 2.01 14.00
CA GLU A 82 4.25 0.58 13.87
C GLU A 82 5.00 0.00 12.66
N MET A 83 5.80 -1.03 12.90
CA MET A 83 6.36 -1.83 11.82
C MET A 83 5.30 -2.84 11.36
N THR A 84 5.12 -3.00 10.05
CA THR A 84 4.24 -4.02 9.48
C THR A 84 4.71 -5.41 9.90
N PRO A 85 3.85 -6.25 10.48
CA PRO A 85 4.20 -7.64 10.79
C PRO A 85 4.14 -8.50 9.52
N PHE A 86 5.02 -9.51 9.46
CA PHE A 86 5.13 -10.43 8.32
C PHE A 86 4.92 -11.88 8.77
N PRO A 87 3.72 -12.28 9.20
CA PRO A 87 3.47 -13.62 9.75
C PRO A 87 3.62 -14.74 8.70
N ASN A 88 3.52 -14.40 7.42
CA ASN A 88 3.57 -15.35 6.31
C ASN A 88 5.01 -15.65 5.83
N LEU A 89 6.00 -14.88 6.24
CA LEU A 89 7.40 -15.19 5.94
C LEU A 89 7.79 -16.48 6.66
N SER A 90 8.35 -17.43 5.93
CA SER A 90 8.94 -18.63 6.54
C SER A 90 10.17 -18.28 7.35
N ASP A 91 10.61 -19.19 8.24
CA ASP A 91 11.86 -18.98 8.98
C ASP A 91 13.07 -18.90 8.03
N GLN A 92 13.02 -19.62 6.90
CA GLN A 92 14.05 -19.54 5.87
C GLN A 92 14.06 -18.18 5.17
N ASP A 93 12.89 -17.63 4.81
CA ASP A 93 12.81 -16.29 4.20
C ASP A 93 13.41 -15.22 5.13
N ILE A 94 13.14 -15.32 6.43
CA ILE A 94 13.72 -14.42 7.42
C ILE A 94 15.22 -14.61 7.51
N ASN A 95 15.72 -15.86 7.53
CA ASN A 95 17.17 -16.13 7.52
C ASN A 95 17.84 -15.55 6.27
N ASP A 96 17.22 -15.68 5.12
CA ASP A 96 17.72 -15.14 3.85
C ASP A 96 17.82 -13.60 3.93
N ILE A 97 16.78 -12.94 4.46
CA ILE A 97 16.78 -11.48 4.68
C ILE A 97 17.90 -11.09 5.67
N LEU A 98 18.07 -11.81 6.77
CA LEU A 98 19.10 -11.53 7.76
C LEU A 98 20.50 -11.75 7.20
N GLU A 99 20.69 -12.80 6.37
CA GLU A 99 21.94 -13.02 5.65
C GLU A 99 22.25 -11.86 4.71
N TYR A 100 21.27 -11.38 3.94
CA TYR A 100 21.43 -10.19 3.10
C TYR A 100 21.82 -8.94 3.90
N THR A 101 21.26 -8.75 5.09
CA THR A 101 21.60 -7.58 5.93
C THR A 101 23.01 -7.66 6.50
N THR A 102 23.56 -8.87 6.62
CA THR A 102 24.92 -9.13 7.17
C THR A 102 25.96 -9.16 6.07
N ASN A 103 25.66 -9.88 4.98
CA ASN A 103 26.54 -10.14 3.85
C ASN A 103 25.85 -9.77 2.53
N PRO A 104 25.60 -8.46 2.27
CA PRO A 104 24.98 -8.06 1.02
C PRO A 104 25.87 -8.48 -0.14
N PRO A 105 25.32 -9.14 -1.17
CA PRO A 105 26.09 -9.45 -2.36
C PRO A 105 26.68 -8.16 -2.95
N ALA A 106 27.90 -8.25 -3.47
CA ALA A 106 28.50 -7.13 -4.18
C ALA A 106 27.50 -6.63 -5.25
N PRO A 107 27.31 -5.32 -5.40
CA PRO A 107 26.45 -4.80 -6.46
C PRO A 107 26.94 -5.41 -7.76
N GLU A 108 26.08 -6.18 -8.43
CA GLU A 108 26.38 -6.62 -9.79
C GLU A 108 26.66 -5.35 -10.58
N PRO A 109 27.82 -5.25 -11.30
CA PRO A 109 28.07 -4.07 -12.11
C PRO A 109 26.87 -3.85 -12.98
N ALA A 110 26.30 -2.64 -12.94
CA ALA A 110 25.23 -2.26 -13.83
C ALA A 110 25.67 -2.69 -15.22
N ALA A 111 24.99 -3.68 -15.80
CA ALA A 111 25.29 -4.14 -17.12
C ALA A 111 25.03 -2.98 -18.06
N ASP A 112 26.12 -2.26 -18.38
CA ASP A 112 26.16 -1.38 -19.52
C ASP A 112 25.70 -2.20 -20.73
N ALA A 113 24.69 -1.69 -21.41
CA ALA A 113 24.14 -2.28 -22.62
C ALA A 113 25.22 -2.36 -23.70
N ALA A 114 25.92 -3.49 -23.78
CA ALA A 114 26.62 -3.87 -25.00
C ALA A 114 26.96 -5.38 -25.02
N THR A 115 26.33 -6.09 -25.93
CA THR A 115 26.76 -7.33 -26.59
C THR A 115 27.02 -8.57 -25.73
N ALA A 116 26.02 -9.44 -25.63
CA ALA A 116 26.22 -10.87 -25.74
C ALA A 116 24.96 -11.51 -26.34
N THR A 117 25.10 -11.93 -27.58
CA THR A 117 24.23 -12.86 -28.30
C THR A 117 24.31 -14.22 -27.61
N ASP A 118 23.29 -14.61 -26.87
CA ASP A 118 23.05 -15.99 -26.47
C ASP A 118 21.54 -16.28 -26.34
N ALA A 119 21.18 -17.47 -26.73
CA ALA A 119 19.83 -17.97 -27.02
C ALA A 119 18.81 -17.88 -25.85
N ASN A 120 19.16 -17.29 -24.73
CA ASN A 120 18.25 -17.04 -23.59
C ASN A 120 17.57 -15.65 -23.60
N SER A 121 17.94 -14.82 -24.60
CA SER A 121 17.41 -13.45 -24.72
C SER A 121 15.97 -13.40 -25.27
N VAL A 122 15.54 -14.46 -25.97
CA VAL A 122 14.18 -14.50 -26.57
C VAL A 122 13.08 -14.61 -25.51
N GLN A 123 13.32 -15.37 -24.42
CA GLN A 123 12.35 -15.52 -23.35
C GLN A 123 12.25 -14.26 -22.46
N ALA A 124 13.37 -13.56 -22.26
CA ALA A 124 13.38 -12.30 -21.49
C ALA A 124 12.69 -11.16 -22.26
N ILE A 125 12.82 -11.12 -23.59
CA ILE A 125 12.15 -10.13 -24.45
C ILE A 125 10.63 -10.39 -24.51
N GLU A 126 10.20 -11.64 -24.50
CA GLU A 126 8.77 -11.98 -24.43
C GLU A 126 8.15 -11.65 -23.07
N ALA A 127 8.87 -11.85 -21.96
CA ALA A 127 8.42 -11.46 -20.62
C ALA A 127 8.28 -9.93 -20.48
N ALA A 128 9.28 -9.17 -20.94
CA ALA A 128 9.24 -7.70 -20.92
C ALA A 128 8.14 -7.12 -21.83
N LYS A 129 7.88 -7.78 -22.99
CA LYS A 129 6.78 -7.40 -23.88
C LYS A 129 5.41 -7.69 -23.28
N LYS A 130 5.30 -8.75 -22.49
CA LYS A 130 4.07 -9.13 -21.77
C LYS A 130 3.77 -8.15 -20.62
N GLU A 131 4.77 -7.67 -19.87
CA GLU A 131 4.58 -6.64 -18.84
C GLU A 131 4.19 -5.29 -19.44
N SER A 132 4.80 -4.87 -20.54
CA SER A 132 4.43 -3.64 -21.24
C SER A 132 3.00 -3.70 -21.80
N MET A 133 2.54 -4.88 -22.28
CA MET A 133 1.16 -5.07 -22.72
C MET A 133 0.17 -5.02 -21.55
N ASN A 134 0.48 -5.64 -20.42
CA ASN A 134 -0.37 -5.60 -19.23
C ASN A 134 -0.52 -4.18 -18.69
N SER A 135 0.54 -3.37 -18.67
CA SER A 135 0.49 -1.98 -18.26
C SER A 135 -0.42 -1.13 -19.17
N LYS A 136 -0.38 -1.34 -20.46
CA LYS A 136 -1.27 -0.65 -21.42
C LYS A 136 -2.72 -1.08 -21.26
N ILE A 137 -3.00 -2.36 -21.01
CA ILE A 137 -4.35 -2.87 -20.77
C ILE A 137 -4.92 -2.26 -19.49
N ILE A 138 -4.12 -2.16 -18.41
CA ILE A 138 -4.54 -1.53 -17.14
C ILE A 138 -4.86 -0.05 -17.36
N LEU A 139 -4.04 0.69 -18.11
CA LEU A 139 -4.29 2.11 -18.39
C LEU A 139 -5.56 2.30 -19.24
N ILE A 140 -5.79 1.45 -20.23
CA ILE A 140 -7.02 1.52 -21.06
C ILE A 140 -8.26 1.19 -20.24
N SER A 141 -8.19 0.17 -19.35
CA SER A 141 -9.31 -0.19 -18.48
C SER A 141 -9.62 0.90 -17.46
N LEU A 142 -8.62 1.55 -16.88
CA LEU A 142 -8.80 2.70 -15.97
C LEU A 142 -9.42 3.89 -16.68
N ALA A 143 -9.03 4.18 -17.93
CA ALA A 143 -9.62 5.25 -18.73
C ALA A 143 -11.09 4.95 -19.08
N ALA A 144 -11.42 3.68 -19.38
CA ALA A 144 -12.80 3.26 -19.65
C ALA A 144 -13.69 3.37 -18.40
N ILE A 145 -13.20 2.96 -17.23
CA ILE A 145 -13.91 3.09 -15.96
C ILE A 145 -14.11 4.58 -15.59
N GLY A 146 -13.08 5.40 -15.76
CA GLY A 146 -13.16 6.84 -15.52
C GLY A 146 -14.20 7.52 -16.47
N GLY A 147 -14.22 7.13 -17.73
CA GLY A 147 -15.23 7.60 -18.69
C GLY A 147 -16.66 7.20 -18.31
N LEU A 148 -16.84 5.95 -17.86
CA LEU A 148 -18.15 5.45 -17.41
C LEU A 148 -18.65 6.21 -16.17
N LEU A 149 -17.77 6.44 -15.20
CA LEU A 149 -18.09 7.20 -13.99
C LEU A 149 -18.46 8.65 -14.30
N LEU A 150 -17.72 9.29 -15.19
CA LEU A 150 -18.03 10.65 -15.64
C LEU A 150 -19.39 10.70 -16.34
N TRP A 151 -19.68 9.73 -17.23
CA TRP A 151 -20.97 9.63 -17.91
C TRP A 151 -22.13 9.42 -16.91
N LEU A 152 -21.96 8.54 -15.91
CA LEU A 152 -22.93 8.33 -14.84
C LEU A 152 -23.17 9.62 -14.03
N LEU A 153 -22.13 10.35 -13.68
CA LEU A 153 -22.25 11.63 -12.97
C LEU A 153 -23.02 12.68 -13.78
N LEU A 154 -22.78 12.73 -15.09
CA LEU A 154 -23.52 13.63 -15.99
C LEU A 154 -25.00 13.22 -16.07
N LYS A 155 -25.30 11.92 -16.12
CA LYS A 155 -26.69 11.41 -16.09
C LYS A 155 -27.38 11.70 -14.76
N LEU A 156 -26.70 11.50 -13.62
CA LEU A 156 -27.24 11.86 -12.31
C LEU A 156 -27.53 13.38 -12.21
N ARG A 157 -26.62 14.21 -12.67
CA ARG A 157 -26.87 15.67 -12.73
C ARG A 157 -28.08 16.04 -13.59
N GLN A 158 -28.27 15.31 -14.67
CA GLN A 158 -29.44 15.54 -15.55
C GLN A 158 -30.75 15.14 -14.85
N LEU A 159 -30.75 13.99 -14.13
CA LEU A 159 -31.91 13.54 -13.35
C LEU A 159 -32.24 14.50 -12.20
N VAL A 160 -31.24 14.98 -11.46
CA VAL A 160 -31.43 15.97 -10.39
C VAL A 160 -32.02 17.27 -10.93
N LYS A 161 -31.57 17.72 -12.10
CA LYS A 161 -32.17 18.91 -12.76
C LYS A 161 -33.63 18.69 -13.13
N LEU A 162 -33.99 17.49 -13.63
CA LEU A 162 -35.40 17.19 -13.98
C LEU A 162 -36.25 17.17 -12.71
N GLN A 163 -35.81 16.57 -11.61
CA GLN A 163 -36.53 16.60 -10.34
C GLN A 163 -36.72 18.02 -9.80
N GLN A 164 -35.71 18.87 -9.87
CA GLN A 164 -35.84 20.28 -9.48
C GLN A 164 -36.85 21.06 -10.32
N THR A 165 -36.92 20.78 -11.63
CA THR A 165 -37.93 21.44 -12.50
C THR A 165 -39.32 20.97 -12.19
N ASP A 166 -39.53 19.69 -11.83
CA ASP A 166 -40.84 19.14 -11.45
C ASP A 166 -41.28 19.67 -10.08
N GLU A 167 -40.37 19.79 -9.11
CA GLU A 167 -40.66 20.41 -7.81
C GLU A 167 -41.03 21.90 -7.94
N LEU A 168 -40.29 22.65 -8.76
CA LEU A 168 -40.60 24.06 -9.06
C LEU A 168 -41.91 24.21 -9.81
N ALA A 169 -42.25 23.30 -10.74
CA ALA A 169 -43.52 23.28 -11.42
C ALA A 169 -44.68 22.97 -10.45
N GLY A 170 -44.46 22.00 -9.52
CA GLY A 170 -45.42 21.68 -8.44
C GLY A 170 -45.66 22.85 -7.48
N LEU A 171 -44.61 23.54 -7.06
CA LEU A 171 -44.69 24.75 -6.21
C LEU A 171 -45.38 25.92 -6.92
N ASN A 172 -45.14 26.09 -8.21
CA ASN A 172 -45.82 27.12 -8.98
C ASN A 172 -47.29 26.76 -9.24
N ALA A 173 -47.66 25.50 -9.39
CA ALA A 173 -49.03 25.05 -9.51
C ALA A 173 -49.80 25.24 -8.19
N THR A 174 -49.19 24.98 -7.05
CA THR A 174 -49.78 25.24 -5.72
C THR A 174 -49.86 26.74 -5.40
N ARG A 175 -48.93 27.55 -5.92
CA ARG A 175 -48.95 29.01 -5.79
C ARG A 175 -50.00 29.67 -6.71
N ALA A 176 -50.45 28.97 -7.74
CA ALA A 176 -51.48 29.42 -8.67
C ALA A 176 -52.93 29.24 -8.11
N TYR A 177 -53.08 28.78 -6.86
CA TYR A 177 -54.29 29.12 -6.10
C TYR A 177 -54.25 30.61 -5.82
N SER A 178 -54.88 31.29 -6.73
CA SER A 178 -54.78 32.71 -6.87
C SER A 178 -55.36 33.38 -5.65
N PHE A 179 -54.72 34.44 -5.21
CA PHE A 179 -55.24 35.39 -4.23
C PHE A 179 -56.71 35.80 -4.60
N ALA A 180 -57.07 35.71 -5.88
CA ALA A 180 -58.41 35.90 -6.39
C ALA A 180 -59.43 34.81 -5.94
N ASP A 181 -58.98 33.53 -5.81
CA ASP A 181 -59.86 32.46 -5.34
C ASP A 181 -60.06 32.51 -3.82
N LEU A 182 -59.01 32.90 -3.09
CA LEU A 182 -59.13 33.20 -1.65
C LEU A 182 -60.01 34.42 -1.40
N TYR A 183 -59.91 35.49 -2.22
CA TYR A 183 -60.71 36.69 -2.09
C TYR A 183 -62.19 36.40 -2.37
N LYS A 184 -62.51 35.61 -3.37
CA LYS A 184 -63.86 35.14 -3.66
C LYS A 184 -64.45 34.32 -2.51
N LYS A 185 -63.66 33.41 -1.93
CA LYS A 185 -64.11 32.49 -0.86
C LYS A 185 -64.42 33.24 0.45
N TYR A 186 -63.70 34.28 0.76
CA TYR A 186 -63.87 35.03 2.04
C TYR A 186 -64.75 36.25 1.91
N HIS A 187 -65.01 36.84 0.74
CA HIS A 187 -65.92 37.95 0.55
C HIS A 187 -67.36 37.52 0.36
N TYR A 188 -67.64 36.25 0.08
CA TYR A 188 -69.01 35.74 -0.04
C TYR A 188 -69.70 35.46 1.28
N GLN A 189 -69.04 35.59 2.40
CA GLN A 189 -69.57 35.31 3.77
C GLN A 189 -69.89 36.58 4.58
N SER A 190 -69.85 37.79 3.98
CA SER A 190 -70.06 39.01 4.71
C SER A 190 -71.31 39.84 4.16
N ASN A 191 -72.34 39.18 3.55
CA ASN A 191 -73.64 39.76 3.29
C ASN A 191 -74.72 38.89 3.87
#